data_2134e08aeced069470685c9f88eaba7d
#
_entry.id   2134e08aeced069470685c9f88eaba7d
#
_cell.length_a   1.000
_cell.length_b   1.000
_cell.length_c   1.000
_cell.angle_alpha   90.00
_cell.angle_beta   90.00
_cell.angle_gamma   90.00
#
_symmetry.space_group_name_H-M   'P 1'
#
loop_
_entity.id
_entity.type
_entity.pdbx_description
1 polymer ?
#
loop_
_entity_poly.entity_id
_entity_poly.type
_entity_poly.pdbx_seq_one_letter_code
_entity_poly.pdbx_strand_id
1 'polypeptide(L)'
;MKKILGTAFALLLFPMILLGQPKVWVSGYYAGWMQGYLPPSAIDFGAVTHIMHFSVEPSGANVSGTGNGIDAGAASAVITPAHAAGVKVLITCGGAGDDGAFLTATNSSNRAKFVSNLVKFAVDNGYDGIDIDWEPITSASQFKLFIPQLRAAMDSAKTGMLLTIALLDGDDNIVAPVMSYFDQVNIMTYDISGAWEGWVTWHNSPISDGGFRFPSTGELIPSADGFINTAISAGITKSKLGIGTDWYGYVWTGVSQPRQGWTNAPDVTGNIPYYQLMNTYKNNTILWDSAAGAAYISITSPSQKFVSLDNDQTLAAKAQYIHTKGIGGIIIWELGGGYQPSLPAGQRFHLMAALKQAFMTTSAVAAASVKPLNFQLAQNYPNPFNPTTNIGYSIAGTGDTGPGTSEVRLVVYDILGREVSVLVNERQAPGNYEVRFDGRNLTTGVYFYRLTVGSTEFTRSMVLVK
;
A
#
# COMPACT_ATOMS: atom_id res chain seq x y z
N MET A 1 -59.31 -40.08 -22.19
CA MET A 1 -57.87 -39.87 -22.52
C MET A 1 -57.57 -38.38 -22.44
N LYS A 2 -57.00 -37.92 -21.32
CA LYS A 2 -56.56 -36.52 -21.14
C LYS A 2 -55.06 -36.45 -21.45
N LYS A 3 -54.68 -35.64 -22.45
CA LYS A 3 -53.29 -35.33 -22.79
C LYS A 3 -52.78 -34.27 -21.83
N ILE A 4 -51.73 -34.60 -21.12
CA ILE A 4 -50.96 -33.66 -20.30
C ILE A 4 -49.90 -33.04 -21.20
N LEU A 5 -49.99 -31.74 -21.45
CA LEU A 5 -48.92 -30.95 -22.09
C LEU A 5 -47.90 -30.64 -21.01
N GLY A 6 -46.70 -31.19 -21.15
CA GLY A 6 -45.57 -30.83 -20.35
C GLY A 6 -44.88 -29.59 -20.95
N THR A 7 -44.86 -28.48 -20.20
CA THR A 7 -44.12 -27.25 -20.56
C THR A 7 -42.69 -27.43 -20.14
N ALA A 8 -41.77 -27.55 -21.09
CA ALA A 8 -40.33 -27.56 -20.84
C ALA A 8 -39.85 -26.12 -20.59
N PHE A 9 -39.39 -25.83 -19.37
CA PHE A 9 -38.70 -24.60 -19.04
C PHE A 9 -37.22 -24.71 -19.50
N ALA A 10 -36.89 -24.01 -20.58
CA ALA A 10 -35.49 -23.87 -21.01
C ALA A 10 -34.78 -22.86 -20.08
N LEU A 11 -33.88 -23.37 -19.24
CA LEU A 11 -32.95 -22.52 -18.49
C LEU A 11 -31.94 -21.91 -19.49
N LEU A 12 -32.11 -20.63 -19.80
CA LEU A 12 -31.11 -19.84 -20.50
C LEU A 12 -29.96 -19.57 -19.54
N LEU A 13 -28.90 -20.36 -19.61
CA LEU A 13 -27.59 -20.06 -19.02
C LEU A 13 -26.99 -18.90 -19.80
N PHE A 14 -27.14 -17.69 -19.28
CA PHE A 14 -26.28 -16.56 -19.69
C PHE A 14 -24.85 -16.87 -19.27
N PRO A 15 -23.87 -16.83 -20.17
CA PRO A 15 -22.48 -16.88 -19.77
C PRO A 15 -22.21 -15.61 -18.94
N MET A 16 -21.93 -15.78 -17.67
CA MET A 16 -21.38 -14.74 -16.83
C MET A 16 -20.01 -14.40 -17.44
N ILE A 17 -19.93 -13.29 -18.20
CA ILE A 17 -18.64 -12.73 -18.60
C ILE A 17 -17.98 -12.33 -17.28
N LEU A 18 -17.02 -13.11 -16.82
CA LEU A 18 -16.08 -12.69 -15.81
C LEU A 18 -15.32 -11.50 -16.41
N LEU A 19 -15.80 -10.30 -16.15
CA LEU A 19 -15.00 -9.10 -16.35
C LEU A 19 -13.78 -9.29 -15.42
N GLY A 20 -12.63 -9.56 -16.02
CA GLY A 20 -11.39 -9.66 -15.28
C GLY A 20 -11.26 -8.40 -14.41
N GLN A 21 -10.88 -8.58 -13.14
CA GLN A 21 -10.58 -7.46 -12.23
C GLN A 21 -9.64 -6.50 -12.98
N PRO A 22 -9.84 -5.18 -12.92
CA PRO A 22 -8.93 -4.25 -13.55
C PRO A 22 -7.52 -4.52 -13.03
N LYS A 23 -6.58 -4.68 -13.97
CA LYS A 23 -5.20 -5.02 -13.65
C LYS A 23 -4.58 -3.84 -12.90
N VAL A 24 -4.36 -3.98 -11.59
CA VAL A 24 -3.69 -2.98 -10.78
C VAL A 24 -2.24 -2.82 -11.24
N TRP A 25 -1.69 -1.60 -11.17
CA TRP A 25 -0.26 -1.43 -11.40
C TRP A 25 0.53 -1.72 -10.11
N VAL A 26 1.76 -2.18 -10.32
CA VAL A 26 2.77 -2.36 -9.30
C VAL A 26 4.03 -1.67 -9.81
N SER A 27 4.34 -0.51 -9.27
CA SER A 27 5.41 0.37 -9.74
C SER A 27 6.54 0.38 -8.73
N GLY A 28 7.69 -0.21 -9.09
CA GLY A 28 8.87 -0.23 -8.22
C GLY A 28 9.84 0.90 -8.57
N TYR A 29 10.17 1.77 -7.60
CA TYR A 29 11.25 2.72 -7.75
C TYR A 29 12.59 1.99 -7.72
N TYR A 30 13.42 2.23 -8.72
CA TYR A 30 14.75 1.66 -8.85
C TYR A 30 15.78 2.79 -8.92
N ALA A 31 16.39 3.07 -7.80
CA ALA A 31 17.31 4.18 -7.66
C ALA A 31 18.64 3.89 -8.38
N GLY A 32 19.13 4.87 -9.16
CA GLY A 32 20.35 4.72 -9.93
C GLY A 32 21.58 4.45 -9.06
N TRP A 33 21.64 5.04 -7.85
CA TRP A 33 22.71 4.76 -6.89
C TRP A 33 22.66 3.36 -6.28
N MET A 34 21.52 2.65 -6.42
CA MET A 34 21.37 1.28 -5.92
C MET A 34 21.77 0.20 -6.95
N GLN A 35 22.06 0.57 -8.20
CA GLN A 35 22.37 -0.39 -9.26
C GLN A 35 23.63 -1.23 -8.96
N GLY A 36 24.60 -0.66 -8.23
CA GLY A 36 25.78 -1.39 -7.76
C GLY A 36 25.47 -2.42 -6.66
N TYR A 37 24.40 -2.22 -5.90
CA TYR A 37 23.96 -3.10 -4.83
C TYR A 37 22.89 -4.10 -5.29
N LEU A 38 21.85 -3.63 -5.94
CA LEU A 38 20.83 -4.45 -6.61
C LEU A 38 21.07 -4.40 -8.13
N PRO A 39 21.74 -5.36 -8.73
CA PRO A 39 21.92 -5.38 -10.19
C PRO A 39 20.57 -5.65 -10.88
N PRO A 40 20.30 -5.08 -12.08
CA PRO A 40 19.05 -5.30 -12.81
C PRO A 40 18.71 -6.78 -13.03
N SER A 41 19.72 -7.64 -13.17
CA SER A 41 19.55 -9.10 -13.32
C SER A 41 18.99 -9.81 -12.07
N ALA A 42 18.97 -9.14 -10.91
CA ALA A 42 18.40 -9.69 -9.68
C ALA A 42 16.94 -9.27 -9.47
N ILE A 43 16.39 -8.37 -10.29
CA ILE A 43 15.01 -7.93 -10.23
C ILE A 43 14.10 -9.00 -10.85
N ASP A 44 13.10 -9.50 -10.11
CA ASP A 44 12.01 -10.30 -10.68
C ASP A 44 11.00 -9.38 -11.36
N PHE A 45 11.20 -9.09 -12.64
CA PHE A 45 10.28 -8.29 -13.42
C PHE A 45 8.87 -8.89 -13.52
N GLY A 46 8.69 -10.16 -13.19
CA GLY A 46 7.35 -10.76 -13.07
C GLY A 46 6.56 -10.34 -11.84
N ALA A 47 7.16 -9.57 -10.93
CA ALA A 47 6.52 -9.05 -9.72
C ALA A 47 6.04 -7.60 -9.85
N VAL A 48 6.41 -6.90 -10.93
CA VAL A 48 6.08 -5.50 -11.16
C VAL A 48 5.45 -5.30 -12.54
N THR A 49 4.72 -4.22 -12.72
CA THR A 49 4.19 -3.80 -14.03
C THR A 49 4.97 -2.62 -14.58
N HIS A 50 5.57 -1.82 -13.70
CA HIS A 50 6.35 -0.64 -14.04
C HIS A 50 7.60 -0.57 -13.18
N ILE A 51 8.67 -0.05 -13.77
CA ILE A 51 9.86 0.43 -13.05
C ILE A 51 9.92 1.95 -13.18
N MET A 52 10.03 2.63 -12.06
CA MET A 52 10.35 4.05 -11.97
C MET A 52 11.86 4.17 -11.80
N HIS A 53 12.60 4.47 -12.89
CA HIS A 53 14.05 4.61 -12.85
C HIS A 53 14.39 5.97 -12.25
N PHE A 54 14.85 5.99 -11.04
CA PHE A 54 14.99 7.18 -10.20
C PHE A 54 16.45 7.65 -10.14
N SER A 55 16.82 8.84 -10.52
CA SER A 55 16.06 9.91 -11.17
C SER A 55 16.98 10.82 -12.01
N VAL A 56 16.37 11.64 -12.84
CA VAL A 56 17.02 12.84 -13.36
C VAL A 56 16.49 14.06 -12.62
N GLU A 57 17.33 15.08 -12.45
CA GLU A 57 16.98 16.33 -11.77
C GLU A 57 16.82 17.47 -12.78
N PRO A 58 15.86 18.40 -12.55
CA PRO A 58 15.80 19.63 -13.34
C PRO A 58 17.08 20.45 -13.15
N SER A 59 17.67 20.90 -14.26
CA SER A 59 18.89 21.74 -14.27
C SER A 59 18.72 22.93 -15.19
N GLY A 60 18.10 24.00 -14.68
CA GLY A 60 17.65 25.13 -15.49
C GLY A 60 16.66 24.67 -16.56
N ALA A 61 16.97 24.85 -17.84
CA ALA A 61 16.16 24.34 -18.94
C ALA A 61 16.54 22.92 -19.41
N ASN A 62 17.43 22.23 -18.70
CA ASN A 62 17.90 20.87 -19.02
C ASN A 62 17.53 19.88 -17.91
N VAL A 63 17.91 18.61 -18.10
CA VAL A 63 17.85 17.55 -17.08
C VAL A 63 19.24 16.96 -16.90
N SER A 64 19.54 16.48 -15.67
CA SER A 64 20.79 15.83 -15.33
C SER A 64 20.51 14.54 -14.55
N GLY A 65 21.10 13.43 -14.96
CA GLY A 65 21.05 12.16 -14.21
C GLY A 65 22.39 11.81 -13.55
N THR A 66 23.41 12.64 -13.73
CA THR A 66 24.80 12.30 -13.33
C THR A 66 24.92 12.13 -11.81
N GLY A 67 24.23 12.96 -11.02
CA GLY A 67 24.23 12.88 -9.55
C GLY A 67 23.64 11.57 -9.02
N ASN A 68 22.66 11.03 -9.73
CA ASN A 68 21.90 9.84 -9.34
C ASN A 68 22.32 8.57 -10.10
N GLY A 69 23.40 8.60 -10.87
CA GLY A 69 23.89 7.45 -11.61
C GLY A 69 23.04 7.06 -12.83
N ILE A 70 22.28 8.01 -13.38
CA ILE A 70 21.44 7.80 -14.56
C ILE A 70 22.18 8.27 -15.82
N ASP A 71 22.54 7.33 -16.65
CA ASP A 71 23.08 7.53 -17.99
C ASP A 71 22.48 6.53 -18.99
N ALA A 72 22.89 6.58 -20.25
CA ALA A 72 22.39 5.69 -21.29
C ALA A 72 22.71 4.20 -21.03
N GLY A 73 23.83 3.91 -20.37
CA GLY A 73 24.22 2.56 -19.98
C GLY A 73 23.32 2.03 -18.88
N ALA A 74 23.12 2.82 -17.83
CA ALA A 74 22.22 2.51 -16.72
C ALA A 74 20.78 2.33 -17.21
N ALA A 75 20.31 3.22 -18.09
CA ALA A 75 18.98 3.10 -18.70
C ALA A 75 18.84 1.79 -19.48
N SER A 76 19.76 1.48 -20.38
CA SER A 76 19.73 0.26 -21.18
C SER A 76 19.79 -1.02 -20.33
N ALA A 77 20.56 -1.00 -19.22
CA ALA A 77 20.71 -2.13 -18.33
C ALA A 77 19.41 -2.55 -17.63
N VAL A 78 18.51 -1.60 -17.38
CA VAL A 78 17.20 -1.88 -16.76
C VAL A 78 16.08 -2.03 -17.80
N ILE A 79 16.06 -1.21 -18.85
CA ILE A 79 15.01 -1.19 -19.87
C ILE A 79 14.98 -2.51 -20.66
N THR A 80 16.14 -3.01 -21.07
CA THR A 80 16.21 -4.21 -21.90
C THR A 80 15.57 -5.44 -21.23
N PRO A 81 15.93 -5.84 -20.01
CA PRO A 81 15.30 -6.98 -19.36
C PRO A 81 13.85 -6.70 -18.93
N ALA A 82 13.51 -5.47 -18.57
CA ALA A 82 12.13 -5.07 -18.23
C ALA A 82 11.21 -5.24 -19.46
N HIS A 83 11.59 -4.73 -20.62
CA HIS A 83 10.82 -4.87 -21.86
C HIS A 83 10.70 -6.33 -22.30
N ALA A 84 11.75 -7.14 -22.14
CA ALA A 84 11.68 -8.59 -22.41
C ALA A 84 10.64 -9.30 -21.53
N ALA A 85 10.35 -8.76 -20.33
CA ALA A 85 9.33 -9.27 -19.42
C ALA A 85 7.96 -8.57 -19.59
N GLY A 86 7.82 -7.61 -20.52
CA GLY A 86 6.60 -6.85 -20.74
C GLY A 86 6.34 -5.75 -19.69
N VAL A 87 7.36 -5.36 -18.95
CA VAL A 87 7.32 -4.31 -17.92
C VAL A 87 7.68 -2.96 -18.53
N LYS A 88 6.94 -1.92 -18.18
CA LYS A 88 7.19 -0.55 -18.60
C LYS A 88 8.27 0.10 -17.72
N VAL A 89 9.12 0.94 -18.32
CA VAL A 89 10.14 1.69 -17.59
C VAL A 89 9.94 3.19 -17.82
N LEU A 90 9.71 3.92 -16.74
CA LEU A 90 9.59 5.37 -16.76
C LEU A 90 10.83 5.98 -16.14
N ILE A 91 11.25 7.15 -16.66
CA ILE A 91 12.26 7.95 -15.97
C ILE A 91 11.57 8.88 -14.98
N THR A 92 11.98 8.86 -13.72
CA THR A 92 11.53 9.84 -12.74
C THR A 92 12.33 11.12 -12.90
N CYS A 93 11.64 12.26 -12.87
CA CYS A 93 12.24 13.60 -12.85
C CYS A 93 11.94 14.25 -11.51
N GLY A 94 13.00 14.57 -10.77
CA GLY A 94 12.94 15.19 -9.45
C GLY A 94 13.28 14.23 -8.31
N GLY A 95 12.75 14.55 -7.14
CA GLY A 95 12.96 13.91 -5.86
C GLY A 95 12.82 14.91 -4.71
N ALA A 96 12.96 14.42 -3.49
CA ALA A 96 12.85 15.22 -2.28
C ALA A 96 13.82 16.43 -2.29
N GLY A 97 13.26 17.63 -2.14
CA GLY A 97 14.03 18.89 -2.09
C GLY A 97 14.26 19.57 -3.43
N ASP A 98 13.76 19.03 -4.54
CA ASP A 98 13.97 19.59 -5.89
C ASP A 98 13.00 20.75 -6.26
N ASP A 99 12.18 21.24 -5.34
CA ASP A 99 11.25 22.34 -5.61
C ASP A 99 11.94 23.56 -6.25
N GLY A 100 13.07 24.01 -5.71
CA GLY A 100 13.82 25.15 -6.26
C GLY A 100 14.31 24.91 -7.68
N ALA A 101 14.70 23.69 -8.02
CA ALA A 101 15.12 23.30 -9.36
C ALA A 101 13.91 23.28 -10.31
N PHE A 102 12.78 22.75 -9.90
CA PHE A 102 11.53 22.80 -10.65
C PHE A 102 11.03 24.22 -10.87
N LEU A 103 11.04 25.08 -9.86
CA LEU A 103 10.66 26.49 -10.00
C LEU A 103 11.51 27.20 -11.06
N THR A 104 12.79 26.90 -11.12
CA THR A 104 13.70 27.43 -12.13
C THR A 104 13.40 26.85 -13.52
N ALA A 105 13.21 25.54 -13.63
CA ALA A 105 12.98 24.83 -14.88
C ALA A 105 11.61 25.16 -15.51
N THR A 106 10.57 25.35 -14.67
CA THR A 106 9.20 25.54 -15.14
C THR A 106 8.76 27.00 -15.22
N ASN A 107 9.65 27.97 -14.94
CA ASN A 107 9.35 29.38 -15.15
C ASN A 107 9.08 29.70 -16.63
N SER A 108 8.57 30.89 -16.93
CA SER A 108 8.16 31.26 -18.28
C SER A 108 9.31 31.26 -19.31
N SER A 109 10.55 31.48 -18.90
CA SER A 109 11.73 31.53 -19.77
C SER A 109 12.27 30.12 -20.10
N ASN A 110 12.15 29.18 -19.21
CA ASN A 110 12.78 27.84 -19.31
C ASN A 110 11.81 26.75 -19.70
N ARG A 111 10.53 26.82 -19.25
CA ARG A 111 9.57 25.74 -19.33
C ARG A 111 9.48 25.01 -20.66
N ALA A 112 9.37 25.78 -21.77
CA ALA A 112 9.23 25.16 -23.07
C ALA A 112 10.46 24.33 -23.47
N LYS A 113 11.65 24.84 -23.17
CA LYS A 113 12.92 24.14 -23.44
C LYS A 113 13.12 22.94 -22.46
N PHE A 114 12.79 23.12 -21.19
CA PHE A 114 12.85 22.05 -20.20
C PHE A 114 11.96 20.87 -20.59
N VAL A 115 10.70 21.13 -20.94
CA VAL A 115 9.76 20.11 -21.43
C VAL A 115 10.33 19.38 -22.64
N SER A 116 10.86 20.12 -23.65
CA SER A 116 11.46 19.50 -24.83
C SER A 116 12.66 18.61 -24.48
N ASN A 117 13.53 19.07 -23.57
CA ASN A 117 14.74 18.34 -23.19
C ASN A 117 14.40 17.11 -22.33
N LEU A 118 13.42 17.20 -21.44
CA LEU A 118 12.98 16.06 -20.61
C LEU A 118 12.34 14.96 -21.48
N VAL A 119 11.45 15.34 -22.41
CA VAL A 119 10.84 14.40 -23.35
C VAL A 119 11.90 13.78 -24.27
N LYS A 120 12.82 14.59 -24.80
CA LYS A 120 13.93 14.10 -25.62
C LYS A 120 14.79 13.11 -24.86
N PHE A 121 15.14 13.39 -23.60
CA PHE A 121 15.89 12.47 -22.74
C PHE A 121 15.18 11.13 -22.60
N ALA A 122 13.88 11.15 -22.30
CA ALA A 122 13.09 9.92 -22.13
C ALA A 122 13.04 9.10 -23.44
N VAL A 123 12.81 9.74 -24.58
CA VAL A 123 12.74 9.07 -25.90
C VAL A 123 14.08 8.52 -26.34
N ASP A 124 15.15 9.32 -26.25
CA ASP A 124 16.50 8.91 -26.69
C ASP A 124 17.05 7.72 -25.90
N ASN A 125 16.68 7.60 -24.64
CA ASN A 125 17.10 6.49 -23.78
C ASN A 125 16.12 5.30 -23.78
N GLY A 126 15.00 5.38 -24.54
CA GLY A 126 14.07 4.27 -24.73
C GLY A 126 13.02 4.08 -23.62
N TYR A 127 12.82 5.06 -22.76
CA TYR A 127 11.79 5.02 -21.73
C TYR A 127 10.37 4.98 -22.29
N ASP A 128 9.44 4.37 -21.56
CA ASP A 128 8.03 4.28 -21.89
C ASP A 128 7.23 5.47 -21.37
N GLY A 129 7.82 6.34 -20.57
CA GLY A 129 7.14 7.46 -19.97
C GLY A 129 8.01 8.27 -19.03
N ILE A 130 7.36 9.22 -18.38
CA ILE A 130 7.97 10.13 -17.40
C ILE A 130 7.14 10.07 -16.11
N ASP A 131 7.83 9.97 -15.01
CA ASP A 131 7.28 10.12 -13.67
C ASP A 131 7.74 11.46 -13.10
N ILE A 132 6.84 12.24 -12.51
CA ILE A 132 7.16 13.53 -11.90
C ILE A 132 7.19 13.34 -10.38
N ASP A 133 8.29 13.79 -9.78
CA ASP A 133 8.50 13.76 -8.34
C ASP A 133 8.92 15.16 -7.86
N TRP A 134 7.93 16.07 -7.79
CA TRP A 134 8.15 17.46 -7.38
C TRP A 134 7.71 17.65 -5.92
N GLU A 135 8.68 17.71 -5.02
CA GLU A 135 8.46 17.70 -3.56
C GLU A 135 9.08 18.90 -2.84
N PRO A 136 8.25 19.71 -2.17
CA PRO A 136 6.81 19.90 -2.32
C PRO A 136 6.48 20.74 -3.56
N ILE A 137 5.22 20.74 -4.04
CA ILE A 137 4.80 21.63 -5.13
C ILE A 137 4.48 23.03 -4.56
N THR A 138 5.47 23.92 -4.47
CA THR A 138 5.25 25.26 -3.90
C THR A 138 4.64 26.24 -4.87
N SER A 139 4.63 25.95 -6.17
CA SER A 139 4.03 26.81 -7.22
C SER A 139 2.95 26.10 -8.03
N ALA A 140 1.73 26.10 -7.49
CA ALA A 140 0.56 25.59 -8.21
C ALA A 140 0.34 26.20 -9.60
N SER A 141 0.69 27.47 -9.80
CA SER A 141 0.57 28.14 -11.08
C SER A 141 1.55 27.61 -12.13
N GLN A 142 2.81 27.38 -11.74
CA GLN A 142 3.82 26.80 -12.64
C GLN A 142 3.49 25.34 -12.95
N PHE A 143 3.11 24.57 -11.94
CA PHE A 143 2.73 23.17 -12.09
C PHE A 143 1.57 22.99 -13.08
N LYS A 144 0.50 23.78 -12.93
CA LYS A 144 -0.69 23.74 -13.81
C LYS A 144 -0.41 24.16 -15.25
N LEU A 145 0.65 24.91 -15.51
CA LEU A 145 1.12 25.21 -16.86
C LEU A 145 2.10 24.17 -17.41
N PHE A 146 2.89 23.58 -16.53
CA PHE A 146 3.92 22.59 -16.90
C PHE A 146 3.31 21.26 -17.35
N ILE A 147 2.40 20.69 -16.57
CA ILE A 147 1.87 19.34 -16.81
C ILE A 147 1.15 19.21 -18.16
N PRO A 148 0.19 20.10 -18.54
CA PRO A 148 -0.44 20.02 -19.86
C PRO A 148 0.56 20.14 -21.01
N GLN A 149 1.58 21.02 -20.87
CA GLN A 149 2.62 21.20 -21.88
C GLN A 149 3.52 19.97 -22.01
N LEU A 150 3.86 19.34 -20.87
CA LEU A 150 4.62 18.09 -20.85
C LEU A 150 3.84 16.98 -21.54
N ARG A 151 2.55 16.78 -21.19
CA ARG A 151 1.70 15.78 -21.82
C ARG A 151 1.61 15.95 -23.34
N ALA A 152 1.36 17.18 -23.81
CA ALA A 152 1.28 17.47 -25.23
C ALA A 152 2.61 17.17 -25.97
N ALA A 153 3.74 17.50 -25.37
CA ALA A 153 5.05 17.20 -25.93
C ALA A 153 5.34 15.70 -25.99
N MET A 154 4.97 14.94 -24.95
CA MET A 154 5.09 13.48 -24.91
C MET A 154 4.24 12.83 -26.01
N ASP A 155 2.97 13.21 -26.15
CA ASP A 155 2.05 12.67 -27.16
C ASP A 155 2.55 12.96 -28.59
N SER A 156 3.18 14.12 -28.80
CA SER A 156 3.78 14.48 -30.09
C SER A 156 5.06 13.69 -30.39
N ALA A 157 5.86 13.37 -29.37
CA ALA A 157 7.15 12.72 -29.54
C ALA A 157 7.01 11.20 -29.74
N LYS A 158 6.16 10.56 -28.97
CA LYS A 158 5.92 9.10 -29.04
C LYS A 158 4.53 8.79 -28.46
N THR A 159 3.65 8.26 -29.30
CA THR A 159 2.30 7.85 -28.86
C THR A 159 2.38 6.77 -27.77
N GLY A 160 1.53 6.91 -26.75
CA GLY A 160 1.38 5.94 -25.67
C GLY A 160 2.43 6.04 -24.56
N MET A 161 3.19 7.14 -24.49
CA MET A 161 4.02 7.42 -23.32
C MET A 161 3.16 7.66 -22.08
N LEU A 162 3.56 7.08 -20.96
CA LEU A 162 2.89 7.25 -19.68
C LEU A 162 3.40 8.50 -18.96
N LEU A 163 2.50 9.24 -18.32
CA LEU A 163 2.82 10.32 -17.40
C LEU A 163 2.28 9.99 -16.02
N THR A 164 3.16 9.87 -15.05
CA THR A 164 2.81 9.55 -13.65
C THR A 164 3.34 10.63 -12.71
N ILE A 165 2.87 10.62 -11.47
CA ILE A 165 3.34 11.52 -10.43
C ILE A 165 3.44 10.78 -9.09
N ALA A 166 4.54 11.00 -8.36
CA ALA A 166 4.63 10.79 -6.93
C ALA A 166 4.05 12.03 -6.23
N LEU A 167 3.13 11.84 -5.29
CA LEU A 167 2.37 12.92 -4.68
C LEU A 167 2.53 12.92 -3.17
N LEU A 168 2.97 14.06 -2.62
CA LEU A 168 2.92 14.31 -1.19
C LEU A 168 1.49 14.58 -0.73
N ASP A 169 1.19 14.20 0.52
CA ASP A 169 -0.03 14.64 1.19
C ASP A 169 -0.09 16.18 1.25
N GLY A 170 -1.26 16.72 0.94
CA GLY A 170 -1.51 18.17 0.91
C GLY A 170 -1.43 18.81 -0.48
N ASP A 171 -0.82 18.17 -1.47
CA ASP A 171 -0.75 18.67 -2.85
C ASP A 171 -1.95 18.27 -3.73
N ASP A 172 -2.91 17.52 -3.17
CA ASP A 172 -4.09 17.00 -3.88
C ASP A 172 -4.86 18.08 -4.66
N ASN A 173 -5.09 19.24 -4.03
CA ASN A 173 -5.80 20.38 -4.66
C ASN A 173 -5.00 21.06 -5.79
N ILE A 174 -3.69 20.83 -5.85
CA ILE A 174 -2.84 21.32 -6.93
C ILE A 174 -2.92 20.36 -8.12
N VAL A 175 -2.91 19.06 -7.85
CA VAL A 175 -2.90 17.98 -8.86
C VAL A 175 -4.30 17.72 -9.42
N ALA A 176 -5.36 17.76 -8.62
CA ALA A 176 -6.72 17.44 -9.04
C ALA A 176 -7.18 18.18 -10.33
N PRO A 177 -6.93 19.49 -10.53
CA PRO A 177 -7.31 20.19 -11.76
C PRO A 177 -6.62 19.72 -13.02
N VAL A 178 -5.47 19.05 -12.90
CA VAL A 178 -4.66 18.54 -14.03
C VAL A 178 -4.55 17.01 -14.03
N MET A 179 -5.29 16.32 -13.16
CA MET A 179 -5.20 14.86 -13.01
C MET A 179 -5.59 14.09 -14.28
N SER A 180 -6.33 14.72 -15.22
CA SER A 180 -6.69 14.11 -16.51
C SER A 180 -5.47 13.82 -17.39
N TYR A 181 -4.39 14.53 -17.20
CA TYR A 181 -3.14 14.36 -17.96
C TYR A 181 -2.29 13.20 -17.44
N PHE A 182 -2.51 12.75 -16.20
CA PHE A 182 -1.77 11.64 -15.61
C PHE A 182 -2.43 10.30 -15.87
N ASP A 183 -1.62 9.27 -16.05
CA ASP A 183 -2.02 7.87 -16.11
C ASP A 183 -2.09 7.27 -14.69
N GLN A 184 -1.19 7.67 -13.78
CA GLN A 184 -1.16 7.28 -12.37
C GLN A 184 -0.86 8.50 -11.50
N VAL A 185 -1.54 8.60 -10.36
CA VAL A 185 -1.29 9.55 -9.26
C VAL A 185 -0.97 8.72 -8.02
N ASN A 186 0.29 8.60 -7.70
CA ASN A 186 0.80 7.70 -6.66
C ASN A 186 1.08 8.49 -5.38
N ILE A 187 0.24 8.32 -4.36
CA ILE A 187 0.44 9.00 -3.08
C ILE A 187 1.53 8.28 -2.29
N MET A 188 2.52 9.03 -1.84
CA MET A 188 3.61 8.56 -0.99
C MET A 188 3.10 8.35 0.43
N THR A 189 2.40 7.23 0.68
CA THR A 189 1.81 6.88 1.97
C THR A 189 2.81 6.22 2.90
N TYR A 190 4.01 6.75 2.96
CA TYR A 190 5.11 6.46 3.87
C TYR A 190 5.74 7.78 4.32
N ASP A 191 6.68 7.73 5.29
CA ASP A 191 7.26 8.91 5.95
C ASP A 191 6.22 9.80 6.66
N ILE A 192 5.11 9.19 7.08
CA ILE A 192 3.97 9.89 7.65
C ILE A 192 4.00 9.96 9.17
N SER A 193 5.13 9.64 9.78
CA SER A 193 5.32 9.71 11.24
C SER A 193 6.71 10.21 11.62
N GLY A 194 6.80 10.92 12.75
CA GLY A 194 8.04 11.47 13.29
C GLY A 194 7.89 11.94 14.75
N ALA A 195 9.01 12.23 15.41
CA ALA A 195 9.02 12.70 16.80
C ALA A 195 8.71 14.21 16.87
N TRP A 196 7.59 14.63 16.34
CA TRP A 196 7.17 16.03 16.36
C TRP A 196 6.40 16.36 17.65
N GLU A 197 6.35 17.64 18.00
CA GLU A 197 5.63 18.11 19.18
C GLU A 197 4.14 17.77 19.08
N GLY A 198 3.58 17.22 20.16
CA GLY A 198 2.17 16.82 20.23
C GLY A 198 1.86 15.47 19.59
N TRP A 199 2.87 14.79 19.02
CA TRP A 199 2.71 13.48 18.41
C TRP A 199 2.85 12.33 19.40
N VAL A 200 2.61 11.12 18.89
CA VAL A 200 2.83 9.82 19.52
C VAL A 200 3.69 8.96 18.59
N THR A 201 4.27 7.87 19.09
CA THR A 201 4.88 6.87 18.21
C THR A 201 3.86 6.34 17.22
N TRP A 202 4.22 6.31 15.96
CA TRP A 202 3.33 5.83 14.93
C TRP A 202 4.08 5.05 13.84
N HIS A 203 3.34 4.26 13.09
CA HIS A 203 3.87 3.50 11.95
C HIS A 203 4.28 4.42 10.81
N ASN A 204 5.31 4.01 10.06
CA ASN A 204 5.81 4.76 8.91
C ASN A 204 4.85 4.75 7.72
N SER A 205 4.16 3.60 7.49
CA SER A 205 3.28 3.41 6.34
C SER A 205 2.03 2.60 6.70
N PRO A 206 1.21 3.04 7.69
CA PRO A 206 0.00 2.32 8.11
C PRO A 206 -1.11 2.45 7.09
N ILE A 207 -1.91 1.40 6.92
CA ILE A 207 -3.09 1.42 6.03
C ILE A 207 -4.21 2.27 6.63
N SER A 208 -4.46 2.16 7.94
CA SER A 208 -5.58 2.78 8.65
C SER A 208 -5.11 3.54 9.89
N ASP A 209 -5.82 4.59 10.26
CA ASP A 209 -5.66 5.27 11.55
C ASP A 209 -6.23 4.47 12.73
N GLY A 210 -7.01 3.43 12.47
CA GLY A 210 -7.66 2.60 13.49
C GLY A 210 -8.66 3.37 14.38
N GLY A 211 -9.06 4.58 13.99
CA GLY A 211 -9.88 5.49 14.79
C GLY A 211 -9.09 6.23 15.87
N PHE A 212 -7.76 6.15 15.87
CA PHE A 212 -6.91 6.83 16.84
C PHE A 212 -6.77 8.32 16.51
N ARG A 213 -6.65 9.11 17.57
CA ARG A 213 -6.53 10.57 17.48
C ARG A 213 -5.34 11.05 18.30
N PHE A 214 -4.72 12.11 17.83
CA PHE A 214 -3.69 12.80 18.61
C PHE A 214 -4.27 13.31 19.93
N PRO A 215 -3.63 13.00 21.08
CA PRO A 215 -4.09 13.55 22.37
C PRO A 215 -4.06 15.08 22.43
N SER A 216 -3.17 15.71 21.65
CA SER A 216 -2.96 17.17 21.64
C SER A 216 -4.01 17.94 20.85
N THR A 217 -4.46 17.40 19.69
CA THR A 217 -5.36 18.14 18.77
C THR A 217 -6.72 17.48 18.62
N GLY A 218 -6.86 16.19 18.93
CA GLY A 218 -8.06 15.40 18.66
C GLY A 218 -8.25 15.03 17.18
N GLU A 219 -7.31 15.37 16.30
CA GLU A 219 -7.32 14.98 14.89
C GLU A 219 -6.95 13.51 14.72
N LEU A 220 -7.43 12.88 13.64
CA LEU A 220 -7.05 11.50 13.32
C LEU A 220 -5.56 11.41 13.02
N ILE A 221 -4.92 10.33 13.45
CA ILE A 221 -3.54 10.04 13.13
C ILE A 221 -3.41 9.71 11.63
N PRO A 222 -2.37 10.15 10.92
CA PRO A 222 -2.21 9.93 9.48
C PRO A 222 -2.18 8.45 9.11
N SER A 223 -2.76 8.15 7.93
CA SER A 223 -2.78 6.80 7.36
C SER A 223 -2.97 6.86 5.85
N ALA A 224 -2.64 5.77 5.15
CA ALA A 224 -2.86 5.66 3.72
C ALA A 224 -4.34 5.86 3.35
N ASP A 225 -5.28 5.31 4.13
CA ASP A 225 -6.72 5.51 3.90
C ASP A 225 -7.13 6.97 4.07
N GLY A 226 -6.57 7.69 5.05
CA GLY A 226 -6.78 9.12 5.24
C GLY A 226 -6.36 9.93 4.02
N PHE A 227 -5.13 9.72 3.53
CA PHE A 227 -4.60 10.42 2.35
C PHE A 227 -5.39 10.11 1.08
N ILE A 228 -5.73 8.84 0.85
CA ILE A 228 -6.59 8.44 -0.28
C ILE A 228 -7.97 9.10 -0.21
N ASN A 229 -8.58 9.20 0.97
CA ASN A 229 -9.87 9.89 1.13
C ASN A 229 -9.75 11.39 0.85
N THR A 230 -8.66 12.04 1.25
CA THR A 230 -8.37 13.44 0.94
C THR A 230 -8.25 13.65 -0.56
N ALA A 231 -7.47 12.83 -1.25
CA ALA A 231 -7.30 12.89 -2.70
C ALA A 231 -8.62 12.68 -3.47
N ILE A 232 -9.43 11.71 -3.05
CA ILE A 232 -10.76 11.48 -3.63
C ILE A 232 -11.67 12.71 -3.42
N SER A 233 -11.63 13.31 -2.21
CA SER A 233 -12.41 14.50 -1.88
C SER A 233 -11.98 15.73 -2.68
N ALA A 234 -10.69 15.84 -3.01
CA ALA A 234 -10.14 16.85 -3.91
C ALA A 234 -10.57 16.64 -5.39
N GLY A 235 -11.14 15.49 -5.74
CA GLY A 235 -11.64 15.18 -7.08
C GLY A 235 -10.75 14.25 -7.91
N ILE A 236 -9.70 13.65 -7.31
CA ILE A 236 -8.86 12.69 -8.03
C ILE A 236 -9.60 11.36 -8.18
N THR A 237 -9.62 10.83 -9.40
CA THR A 237 -10.34 9.59 -9.73
C THR A 237 -9.68 8.37 -9.08
N LYS A 238 -10.46 7.55 -8.37
CA LYS A 238 -9.98 6.35 -7.66
C LYS A 238 -9.10 5.44 -8.52
N SER A 239 -9.51 5.16 -9.74
CA SER A 239 -8.76 4.28 -10.64
C SER A 239 -7.39 4.81 -11.07
N LYS A 240 -7.10 6.09 -10.80
CA LYS A 240 -5.80 6.72 -11.02
C LYS A 240 -4.94 6.82 -9.76
N LEU A 241 -5.51 6.53 -8.58
CA LEU A 241 -4.80 6.62 -7.29
C LEU A 241 -4.02 5.34 -6.99
N GLY A 242 -2.79 5.50 -6.52
CA GLY A 242 -1.97 4.45 -5.93
C GLY A 242 -1.54 4.81 -4.51
N ILE A 243 -1.24 3.80 -3.69
CA ILE A 243 -0.63 3.95 -2.36
C ILE A 243 0.83 3.53 -2.39
N GLY A 244 1.60 3.94 -1.37
CA GLY A 244 2.99 3.56 -1.20
C GLY A 244 3.21 2.40 -0.23
N THR A 245 4.33 1.72 -0.40
CA THR A 245 4.94 0.79 0.57
C THR A 245 6.42 1.11 0.68
N ASP A 246 6.93 1.08 1.91
CA ASP A 246 8.32 1.35 2.22
C ASP A 246 9.11 0.04 2.35
N TRP A 247 10.21 -0.09 1.60
CA TRP A 247 11.17 -1.18 1.82
C TRP A 247 12.36 -0.69 2.62
N TYR A 248 12.06 0.09 3.63
CA TYR A 248 12.92 0.62 4.69
C TYR A 248 12.09 0.73 5.98
N GLY A 249 12.59 1.35 7.01
CA GLY A 249 11.78 1.60 8.20
C GLY A 249 12.40 2.61 9.14
N TYR A 250 11.71 2.84 10.24
CA TYR A 250 12.03 3.81 11.26
C TYR A 250 12.29 3.12 12.60
N VAL A 251 13.35 3.51 13.27
CA VAL A 251 13.69 3.06 14.63
C VAL A 251 13.53 4.21 15.59
N TRP A 252 12.58 4.07 16.50
CA TRP A 252 12.31 4.98 17.60
C TRP A 252 12.99 4.45 18.85
N THR A 253 13.86 5.24 19.50
CA THR A 253 14.59 4.86 20.72
C THR A 253 14.01 5.59 21.93
N GLY A 254 13.80 4.87 23.04
CA GLY A 254 13.17 5.40 24.26
C GLY A 254 11.68 5.07 24.40
N VAL A 255 11.11 4.46 23.37
CA VAL A 255 9.70 4.01 23.30
C VAL A 255 9.64 2.62 22.68
N SER A 256 8.58 1.85 22.90
CA SER A 256 8.51 0.45 22.45
C SER A 256 7.19 0.03 21.83
N GLN A 257 6.18 0.89 21.85
CA GLN A 257 4.83 0.56 21.36
C GLN A 257 4.32 1.65 20.40
N PRO A 258 3.46 1.31 19.42
CA PRO A 258 2.74 2.30 18.67
C PRO A 258 1.77 3.08 19.58
N ARG A 259 1.49 4.33 19.25
CA ARG A 259 0.59 5.23 19.99
C ARG A 259 1.09 5.58 21.40
N GLN A 260 2.35 5.36 21.67
CA GLN A 260 2.97 5.74 22.94
C GLN A 260 3.33 7.24 22.91
N GLY A 261 2.83 7.97 23.90
CA GLY A 261 3.26 9.34 24.16
C GLY A 261 4.63 9.39 24.84
N TRP A 262 5.26 10.55 24.84
CA TRP A 262 6.56 10.79 25.50
C TRP A 262 6.60 12.13 26.23
N THR A 263 7.44 12.21 27.26
CA THR A 263 7.77 13.46 27.94
C THR A 263 8.96 14.16 27.25
N ASN A 264 9.96 13.38 26.85
CA ASN A 264 11.06 13.82 26.01
C ASN A 264 10.93 13.14 24.66
N ALA A 265 11.09 13.89 23.58
CA ALA A 265 10.99 13.34 22.23
C ALA A 265 11.95 12.16 22.06
N PRO A 266 11.48 11.01 21.56
CA PRO A 266 12.36 9.88 21.27
C PRO A 266 13.33 10.23 20.15
N ASP A 267 14.49 9.57 20.17
CA ASP A 267 15.40 9.62 19.05
C ASP A 267 14.87 8.73 17.91
N VAL A 268 14.72 9.29 16.71
CA VAL A 268 14.18 8.60 15.54
C VAL A 268 15.22 8.55 14.44
N THR A 269 15.60 7.33 14.07
CA THR A 269 16.42 7.08 12.88
C THR A 269 15.53 6.50 11.79
N GLY A 270 15.32 7.26 10.70
CA GLY A 270 14.53 6.87 9.55
C GLY A 270 15.36 6.33 8.39
N ASN A 271 14.67 5.96 7.32
CA ASN A 271 15.26 5.54 6.04
C ASN A 271 16.28 4.38 6.16
N ILE A 272 16.10 3.50 7.16
CA ILE A 272 16.95 2.32 7.33
C ILE A 272 16.47 1.24 6.37
N PRO A 273 17.25 0.84 5.34
CA PRO A 273 16.82 -0.16 4.38
C PRO A 273 16.35 -1.44 5.06
N TYR A 274 15.31 -2.07 4.51
CA TYR A 274 14.73 -3.29 5.06
C TYR A 274 15.77 -4.37 5.31
N TYR A 275 16.73 -4.57 4.40
CA TYR A 275 17.80 -5.55 4.58
C TYR A 275 18.67 -5.28 5.81
N GLN A 276 18.89 -4.00 6.17
CA GLN A 276 19.65 -3.65 7.38
C GLN A 276 18.82 -3.89 8.65
N LEU A 277 17.52 -3.56 8.62
CA LEU A 277 16.62 -3.86 9.73
C LEU A 277 16.57 -5.36 10.00
N MET A 278 16.41 -6.19 8.95
CA MET A 278 16.37 -7.63 9.11
C MET A 278 17.69 -8.23 9.60
N ASN A 279 18.83 -7.69 9.21
CA ASN A 279 20.12 -8.10 9.76
C ASN A 279 20.27 -7.73 11.24
N THR A 280 19.84 -6.50 11.61
CA THR A 280 19.94 -5.97 12.97
C THR A 280 18.97 -6.67 13.92
N TYR A 281 17.73 -6.87 13.50
CA TYR A 281 16.62 -7.35 14.33
C TYR A 281 16.18 -8.78 14.01
N LYS A 282 17.03 -9.58 13.34
CA LYS A 282 16.73 -10.96 12.87
C LYS A 282 16.22 -11.93 13.94
N ASN A 283 16.53 -11.66 15.22
CA ASN A 283 16.09 -12.50 16.36
C ASN A 283 14.85 -11.93 17.05
N ASN A 284 14.29 -10.82 16.60
CA ASN A 284 13.12 -10.19 17.19
C ASN A 284 11.86 -10.63 16.43
N THR A 285 10.77 -10.80 17.17
CA THR A 285 9.48 -11.10 16.57
C THR A 285 8.91 -9.84 15.92
N ILE A 286 8.50 -9.96 14.66
CA ILE A 286 7.69 -8.94 13.98
C ILE A 286 6.25 -9.12 14.46
N LEU A 287 5.66 -8.05 14.99
CA LEU A 287 4.32 -7.98 15.52
C LEU A 287 3.40 -7.32 14.47
N TRP A 288 2.10 -7.53 14.63
CA TRP A 288 1.07 -6.96 13.77
C TRP A 288 0.13 -6.05 14.55
N ASP A 289 0.01 -4.81 14.12
CA ASP A 289 -1.00 -3.88 14.60
C ASP A 289 -2.22 -3.94 13.67
N SER A 290 -3.20 -4.74 14.05
CA SER A 290 -4.39 -4.98 13.21
C SER A 290 -5.26 -3.73 13.02
N ALA A 291 -5.22 -2.79 13.96
CA ALA A 291 -5.99 -1.55 13.85
C ALA A 291 -5.35 -0.59 12.83
N ALA A 292 -4.02 -0.58 12.75
CA ALA A 292 -3.28 0.23 11.79
C ALA A 292 -3.06 -0.48 10.44
N GLY A 293 -3.16 -1.82 10.41
CA GLY A 293 -2.76 -2.61 9.25
C GLY A 293 -1.25 -2.50 8.98
N ALA A 294 -0.44 -2.57 10.03
CA ALA A 294 0.99 -2.31 9.96
C ALA A 294 1.82 -3.30 10.79
N ALA A 295 3.04 -3.59 10.33
CA ALA A 295 4.00 -4.43 11.04
C ALA A 295 4.97 -3.59 11.88
N TYR A 296 5.45 -4.16 12.99
CA TYR A 296 6.42 -3.50 13.84
C TYR A 296 7.21 -4.49 14.70
N ILE A 297 8.34 -4.04 15.25
CA ILE A 297 9.09 -4.76 16.28
C ILE A 297 9.05 -3.93 17.56
N SER A 298 8.79 -4.60 18.69
CA SER A 298 8.79 -4.01 20.02
C SER A 298 9.95 -4.58 20.83
N ILE A 299 10.82 -3.72 21.34
CA ILE A 299 11.94 -4.08 22.21
C ILE A 299 11.79 -3.30 23.52
N THR A 300 11.73 -4.02 24.64
CA THR A 300 11.54 -3.40 25.97
C THR A 300 12.83 -3.37 26.82
N SER A 301 13.82 -4.19 26.48
CA SER A 301 15.08 -4.32 27.23
C SER A 301 16.21 -4.74 26.29
N PRO A 302 17.47 -4.32 26.51
CA PRO A 302 17.93 -3.38 27.54
C PRO A 302 17.61 -1.91 27.27
N SER A 303 17.32 -1.56 26.01
CA SER A 303 16.91 -0.21 25.57
C SER A 303 15.61 -0.33 24.81
N GLN A 304 14.63 0.49 25.19
CA GLN A 304 13.33 0.48 24.50
C GLN A 304 13.48 0.92 23.05
N LYS A 305 12.86 0.16 22.15
CA LYS A 305 12.77 0.51 20.72
C LYS A 305 11.42 0.08 20.14
N PHE A 306 10.87 0.97 19.34
CA PHE A 306 9.79 0.68 18.41
C PHE A 306 10.35 0.77 16.99
N VAL A 307 10.21 -0.29 16.21
CA VAL A 307 10.69 -0.33 14.82
C VAL A 307 9.48 -0.51 13.91
N SER A 308 9.21 0.48 13.09
CA SER A 308 8.15 0.41 12.06
C SER A 308 8.76 -0.04 10.73
N LEU A 309 8.10 -0.96 10.03
CA LEU A 309 8.53 -1.49 8.74
C LEU A 309 7.36 -2.12 8.00
N ASP A 310 7.46 -2.21 6.68
CA ASP A 310 6.60 -3.07 5.87
C ASP A 310 7.22 -4.48 5.69
N ASN A 311 6.38 -5.49 5.55
CA ASN A 311 6.77 -6.89 5.35
C ASN A 311 5.77 -7.63 4.45
N ASP A 312 5.90 -8.94 4.32
CA ASP A 312 5.00 -9.79 3.53
C ASP A 312 3.53 -9.62 3.92
N GLN A 313 3.25 -9.48 5.23
CA GLN A 313 1.88 -9.31 5.74
C GLN A 313 1.32 -7.92 5.38
N THR A 314 2.13 -6.87 5.45
CA THR A 314 1.69 -5.52 5.05
C THR A 314 1.44 -5.45 3.55
N LEU A 315 2.27 -6.11 2.71
CA LEU A 315 2.07 -6.18 1.26
C LEU A 315 0.73 -6.87 0.93
N ALA A 316 0.43 -7.98 1.59
CA ALA A 316 -0.85 -8.67 1.41
C ALA A 316 -2.04 -7.80 1.85
N ALA A 317 -1.92 -7.10 2.99
CA ALA A 317 -2.96 -6.22 3.49
C ALA A 317 -3.16 -4.99 2.59
N LYS A 318 -2.08 -4.39 2.06
CA LYS A 318 -2.13 -3.29 1.09
C LYS A 318 -2.78 -3.74 -0.23
N ALA A 319 -2.47 -4.94 -0.72
CA ALA A 319 -3.14 -5.51 -1.89
C ALA A 319 -4.66 -5.66 -1.68
N GLN A 320 -5.06 -6.20 -0.52
CA GLN A 320 -6.47 -6.32 -0.15
C GLN A 320 -7.15 -4.94 -0.05
N TYR A 321 -6.47 -3.96 0.55
CA TYR A 321 -6.97 -2.58 0.64
C TYR A 321 -7.21 -1.98 -0.75
N ILE A 322 -6.24 -2.08 -1.67
CA ILE A 322 -6.32 -1.58 -3.03
C ILE A 322 -7.54 -2.15 -3.76
N HIS A 323 -7.74 -3.46 -3.68
CA HIS A 323 -8.90 -4.11 -4.29
C HIS A 323 -10.22 -3.67 -3.65
N THR A 324 -10.30 -3.62 -2.33
CA THR A 324 -11.52 -3.24 -1.59
C THR A 324 -11.87 -1.77 -1.82
N LYS A 325 -10.88 -0.87 -1.82
CA LYS A 325 -11.06 0.56 -2.06
C LYS A 325 -11.37 0.88 -3.52
N GLY A 326 -10.95 0.00 -4.44
CA GLY A 326 -11.10 0.16 -5.89
C GLY A 326 -10.16 1.24 -6.45
N ILE A 327 -8.93 1.32 -5.90
CA ILE A 327 -7.87 2.19 -6.41
C ILE A 327 -6.95 1.45 -7.39
N GLY A 328 -6.12 2.20 -8.11
CA GLY A 328 -5.42 1.72 -9.29
C GLY A 328 -4.17 0.89 -9.03
N GLY A 329 -3.45 1.11 -7.91
CA GLY A 329 -2.22 0.33 -7.68
C GLY A 329 -1.38 0.72 -6.48
N ILE A 330 -0.11 0.30 -6.53
CA ILE A 330 0.88 0.50 -5.48
C ILE A 330 2.22 0.96 -6.06
N ILE A 331 2.92 1.82 -5.31
CA ILE A 331 4.33 2.16 -5.53
C ILE A 331 5.20 1.60 -4.40
N ILE A 332 6.44 1.28 -4.73
CA ILE A 332 7.42 0.75 -3.78
C ILE A 332 8.62 1.69 -3.73
N TRP A 333 8.91 2.26 -2.57
CA TRP A 333 10.14 3.00 -2.30
C TRP A 333 11.03 2.21 -1.37
N GLU A 334 12.16 1.68 -1.76
CA GLU A 334 12.66 1.48 -3.12
C GLU A 334 13.17 0.03 -3.21
N LEU A 335 13.29 -0.51 -4.42
CA LEU A 335 13.56 -1.94 -4.65
C LEU A 335 14.85 -2.45 -4.00
N GLY A 336 15.92 -1.64 -4.00
CA GLY A 336 17.20 -2.04 -3.40
C GLY A 336 17.13 -2.27 -1.89
N GLY A 337 16.24 -1.54 -1.20
CA GLY A 337 16.04 -1.70 0.25
C GLY A 337 15.57 -3.10 0.66
N GLY A 338 14.86 -3.80 -0.24
CA GLY A 338 14.39 -5.17 -0.02
C GLY A 338 15.41 -6.26 -0.40
N TYR A 339 16.52 -5.93 -1.04
CA TYR A 339 17.48 -6.92 -1.56
C TYR A 339 18.53 -7.32 -0.53
N GLN A 340 18.75 -8.62 -0.35
CA GLN A 340 19.66 -9.19 0.63
C GLN A 340 20.67 -10.13 -0.04
N PRO A 341 21.76 -9.61 -0.66
CA PRO A 341 22.71 -10.41 -1.44
C PRO A 341 23.46 -11.48 -0.63
N SER A 342 23.56 -11.30 0.69
CA SER A 342 24.18 -12.26 1.60
C SER A 342 23.37 -13.55 1.82
N LEU A 343 22.09 -13.55 1.49
CA LEU A 343 21.24 -14.74 1.62
C LEU A 343 21.43 -15.69 0.44
N PRO A 344 21.07 -16.98 0.62
CA PRO A 344 21.05 -17.96 -0.48
C PRO A 344 20.20 -17.49 -1.66
N ALA A 345 20.57 -17.90 -2.87
CA ALA A 345 19.77 -17.66 -4.06
C ALA A 345 18.32 -18.17 -3.82
N GLY A 346 17.31 -17.37 -4.23
CA GLY A 346 15.89 -17.63 -3.97
C GLY A 346 15.35 -17.05 -2.66
N GLN A 347 16.22 -16.64 -1.72
CA GLN A 347 15.83 -15.94 -0.49
C GLN A 347 16.25 -14.46 -0.48
N ARG A 348 17.05 -14.06 -1.47
CA ARG A 348 17.66 -12.72 -1.51
C ARG A 348 16.66 -11.59 -1.65
N PHE A 349 15.47 -11.87 -2.17
CA PHE A 349 14.49 -10.85 -2.50
C PHE A 349 13.07 -11.32 -2.14
N HIS A 350 12.87 -11.71 -0.88
CA HIS A 350 11.59 -12.28 -0.44
C HIS A 350 10.43 -11.28 -0.51
N LEU A 351 10.66 -9.96 -0.27
CA LEU A 351 9.62 -8.95 -0.46
C LEU A 351 9.13 -8.88 -1.91
N MET A 352 10.02 -9.07 -2.89
CA MET A 352 9.61 -9.15 -4.29
C MET A 352 8.75 -10.39 -4.56
N ALA A 353 9.08 -11.52 -3.95
CA ALA A 353 8.27 -12.73 -4.05
C ALA A 353 6.88 -12.55 -3.39
N ALA A 354 6.83 -11.92 -2.22
CA ALA A 354 5.59 -11.57 -1.54
C ALA A 354 4.74 -10.60 -2.36
N LEU A 355 5.34 -9.58 -2.96
CA LEU A 355 4.71 -8.63 -3.88
C LEU A 355 4.08 -9.37 -5.09
N LYS A 356 4.85 -10.27 -5.70
CA LYS A 356 4.36 -11.10 -6.81
C LYS A 356 3.17 -11.95 -6.39
N GLN A 357 3.23 -12.57 -5.23
CA GLN A 357 2.12 -13.35 -4.69
C GLN A 357 0.88 -12.49 -4.45
N ALA A 358 1.06 -11.30 -3.85
CA ALA A 358 -0.05 -10.42 -3.48
C ALA A 358 -0.76 -9.80 -4.70
N PHE A 359 -0.04 -9.50 -5.79
CA PHE A 359 -0.57 -8.69 -6.88
C PHE A 359 -0.61 -9.40 -8.24
N MET A 360 0.28 -10.37 -8.52
CA MET A 360 0.43 -10.94 -9.86
C MET A 360 -0.18 -12.32 -10.02
N THR A 361 -0.47 -13.04 -8.94
CA THR A 361 -1.14 -14.33 -9.04
C THR A 361 -2.64 -14.11 -9.28
N THR A 362 -3.06 -14.22 -10.53
CA THR A 362 -4.47 -14.25 -10.92
C THR A 362 -5.10 -15.56 -10.48
N SER A 363 -5.56 -15.62 -9.26
CA SER A 363 -6.46 -16.69 -8.82
C SER A 363 -7.48 -16.09 -7.85
N ALA A 364 -8.75 -16.38 -8.10
CA ALA A 364 -9.82 -16.26 -7.11
C ALA A 364 -9.51 -17.04 -5.80
N VAL A 365 -8.34 -17.70 -5.75
CA VAL A 365 -7.74 -18.41 -4.61
C VAL A 365 -6.88 -17.49 -3.74
N ALA A 366 -6.39 -16.34 -4.26
CA ALA A 366 -5.51 -15.46 -3.48
C ALA A 366 -6.23 -14.72 -2.35
N ALA A 367 -7.53 -14.48 -2.45
CA ALA A 367 -8.33 -13.97 -1.33
C ALA A 367 -8.55 -15.05 -0.22
N ALA A 368 -8.25 -16.32 -0.53
CA ALA A 368 -8.47 -17.45 0.36
C ALA A 368 -7.17 -18.09 0.92
N SER A 369 -5.97 -17.65 0.52
CA SER A 369 -4.75 -18.41 0.81
C SER A 369 -3.59 -17.69 1.49
N VAL A 370 -3.73 -16.48 2.01
CA VAL A 370 -2.88 -16.06 3.10
C VAL A 370 -3.41 -16.75 4.35
N LYS A 371 -2.85 -17.95 4.64
CA LYS A 371 -3.18 -18.62 5.90
C LYS A 371 -2.74 -17.67 7.02
N PRO A 372 -3.66 -17.13 7.82
CA PRO A 372 -3.27 -16.33 8.95
C PRO A 372 -2.31 -17.12 9.84
N LEU A 373 -1.22 -16.52 10.26
CA LEU A 373 -0.25 -17.14 11.16
C LEU A 373 -0.81 -17.28 12.58
N ASN A 374 -1.85 -16.50 12.89
CA ASN A 374 -2.50 -16.50 14.21
C ASN A 374 -4.02 -16.48 14.09
N PHE A 375 -4.69 -17.05 15.10
CA PHE A 375 -6.12 -16.84 15.31
C PHE A 375 -6.38 -15.41 15.75
N GLN A 376 -7.39 -14.76 15.20
CA GLN A 376 -7.71 -13.37 15.52
C GLN A 376 -9.23 -13.15 15.50
N LEU A 377 -9.72 -12.26 16.38
CA LEU A 377 -11.07 -11.73 16.36
C LEU A 377 -10.97 -10.21 16.27
N ALA A 378 -11.45 -9.63 15.17
CA ALA A 378 -11.43 -8.19 14.96
C ALA A 378 -12.54 -7.48 15.75
N GLN A 379 -12.37 -6.17 15.99
CA GLN A 379 -13.47 -5.32 16.46
C GLN A 379 -14.53 -5.23 15.37
N ASN A 380 -15.80 -5.35 15.75
CA ASN A 380 -16.92 -5.20 14.80
C ASN A 380 -16.97 -3.77 14.24
N TYR A 381 -17.38 -3.65 12.99
CA TYR A 381 -17.53 -2.35 12.36
C TYR A 381 -18.84 -2.28 11.54
N PRO A 382 -19.61 -1.17 11.70
CA PRO A 382 -19.42 -0.08 12.66
C PRO A 382 -19.59 -0.50 14.13
N ASN A 383 -18.98 0.26 15.07
CA ASN A 383 -19.21 0.15 16.51
C ASN A 383 -19.06 1.55 17.14
N PRO A 384 -20.13 2.18 17.71
CA PRO A 384 -21.49 1.64 17.83
C PRO A 384 -22.17 1.35 16.49
N PHE A 385 -23.18 0.44 16.49
CA PHE A 385 -23.86 0.01 15.27
C PHE A 385 -25.39 0.16 15.38
N ASN A 386 -26.07 0.29 14.19
CA ASN A 386 -27.53 0.43 14.07
C ASN A 386 -28.02 -0.11 12.73
N PRO A 387 -28.86 -1.12 12.63
CA PRO A 387 -28.93 -2.26 13.56
C PRO A 387 -27.93 -3.35 13.18
N THR A 388 -27.08 -3.15 12.15
CA THR A 388 -26.18 -4.17 11.61
C THR A 388 -24.71 -3.77 11.75
N THR A 389 -23.87 -4.80 11.94
CA THR A 389 -22.42 -4.66 11.98
C THR A 389 -21.75 -5.90 11.38
N ASN A 390 -20.50 -5.77 10.93
CA ASN A 390 -19.69 -6.89 10.46
C ASN A 390 -18.66 -7.27 11.53
N ILE A 391 -18.41 -8.57 11.70
CA ILE A 391 -17.44 -9.14 12.62
C ILE A 391 -16.45 -9.95 11.78
N GLY A 392 -15.19 -9.47 11.71
CA GLY A 392 -14.09 -10.16 11.05
C GLY A 392 -13.35 -11.09 12.02
N TYR A 393 -12.86 -12.23 11.54
CA TYR A 393 -11.99 -13.12 12.30
C TYR A 393 -11.06 -13.92 11.38
N SER A 394 -9.97 -14.42 11.96
CA SER A 394 -8.96 -15.20 11.23
C SER A 394 -8.74 -16.55 11.87
N ILE A 395 -8.60 -17.59 11.06
CA ILE A 395 -8.27 -18.96 11.47
C ILE A 395 -6.86 -19.27 10.99
N ALA A 396 -5.94 -19.49 11.94
CA ALA A 396 -4.55 -19.80 11.64
C ALA A 396 -4.39 -21.18 10.97
N GLY A 397 -3.41 -21.28 10.06
CA GLY A 397 -2.91 -22.56 9.56
C GLY A 397 -2.04 -23.21 10.64
N THR A 398 -2.44 -24.33 11.20
CA THR A 398 -1.55 -25.16 12.03
C THR A 398 -0.49 -25.78 11.12
N GLY A 399 0.81 -25.59 11.47
CA GLY A 399 1.96 -25.99 10.66
C GLY A 399 1.94 -27.42 10.13
N ASP A 400 2.81 -27.70 9.19
CA ASP A 400 3.30 -28.94 8.53
C ASP A 400 2.38 -30.16 8.30
N THR A 401 1.15 -30.19 8.77
CA THR A 401 0.23 -31.32 8.57
C THR A 401 -1.01 -30.88 7.78
N GLY A 402 -0.95 -30.84 6.45
CA GLY A 402 -2.08 -30.83 5.52
C GLY A 402 -3.21 -29.79 5.73
N PRO A 403 -4.23 -29.71 4.85
CA PRO A 403 -5.34 -28.76 4.98
C PRO A 403 -6.31 -29.22 6.08
N GLY A 404 -5.93 -28.95 7.35
CA GLY A 404 -6.81 -29.20 8.51
C GLY A 404 -7.89 -28.12 8.60
N THR A 405 -9.13 -28.52 8.92
CA THR A 405 -10.19 -27.61 9.34
C THR A 405 -10.25 -27.56 10.86
N SER A 406 -10.47 -26.36 11.44
CA SER A 406 -10.72 -26.17 12.88
C SER A 406 -12.22 -26.08 13.17
N GLU A 407 -12.65 -26.56 14.34
CA GLU A 407 -14.00 -26.27 14.83
C GLU A 407 -14.04 -24.79 15.24
N VAL A 408 -14.99 -24.05 14.69
CA VAL A 408 -15.14 -22.62 14.88
C VAL A 408 -16.52 -22.33 15.41
N ARG A 409 -16.58 -21.59 16.52
CA ARG A 409 -17.82 -21.12 17.09
C ARG A 409 -17.74 -19.63 17.39
N LEU A 410 -18.58 -18.80 16.76
CA LEU A 410 -18.71 -17.38 17.01
C LEU A 410 -20.10 -17.10 17.57
N VAL A 411 -20.18 -16.55 18.77
CA VAL A 411 -21.43 -16.39 19.53
C VAL A 411 -21.50 -14.99 20.12
N VAL A 412 -22.69 -14.41 20.07
CA VAL A 412 -23.01 -13.13 20.71
C VAL A 412 -23.71 -13.37 22.04
N TYR A 413 -23.31 -12.60 23.05
CA TYR A 413 -23.83 -12.66 24.42
C TYR A 413 -24.36 -11.30 24.87
N ASP A 414 -25.35 -11.31 25.76
CA ASP A 414 -25.75 -10.12 26.49
C ASP A 414 -24.83 -9.85 27.72
N ILE A 415 -25.09 -8.75 28.42
CA ILE A 415 -24.30 -8.36 29.62
C ILE A 415 -24.38 -9.35 30.78
N LEU A 416 -25.33 -10.28 30.77
CA LEU A 416 -25.50 -11.35 31.78
C LEU A 416 -24.82 -12.65 31.33
N GLY A 417 -24.13 -12.64 30.17
CA GLY A 417 -23.47 -13.82 29.63
C GLY A 417 -24.41 -14.85 28.97
N ARG A 418 -25.66 -14.47 28.69
CA ARG A 418 -26.61 -15.35 27.99
C ARG A 418 -26.37 -15.27 26.49
N GLU A 419 -26.35 -16.41 25.81
CA GLU A 419 -26.26 -16.47 24.36
C GLU A 419 -27.52 -15.82 23.73
N VAL A 420 -27.28 -14.82 22.84
CA VAL A 420 -28.35 -14.14 22.10
C VAL A 420 -28.33 -14.48 20.62
N SER A 421 -27.19 -14.91 20.08
CA SER A 421 -27.07 -15.35 18.69
C SER A 421 -25.83 -16.21 18.49
N VAL A 422 -25.95 -17.29 17.72
CA VAL A 422 -24.83 -18.10 17.22
C VAL A 422 -24.63 -17.71 15.76
N LEU A 423 -23.49 -17.09 15.45
CA LEU A 423 -23.20 -16.57 14.11
C LEU A 423 -22.46 -17.61 13.25
N VAL A 424 -21.58 -18.39 13.87
CA VAL A 424 -20.82 -19.48 13.24
C VAL A 424 -20.77 -20.66 14.19
N ASN A 425 -20.95 -21.87 13.68
CA ASN A 425 -20.77 -23.13 14.41
C ASN A 425 -20.50 -24.25 13.41
N GLU A 426 -19.30 -24.26 12.84
CA GLU A 426 -18.90 -25.22 11.80
C GLU A 426 -17.40 -25.43 11.75
N ARG A 427 -16.94 -26.40 10.96
CA ARG A 427 -15.52 -26.60 10.67
C ARG A 427 -15.10 -25.70 9.51
N GLN A 428 -14.10 -24.88 9.76
CA GLN A 428 -13.57 -23.95 8.75
C GLN A 428 -12.07 -24.18 8.49
N ALA A 429 -11.65 -23.97 7.26
CA ALA A 429 -10.25 -24.00 6.85
C ALA A 429 -9.49 -22.75 7.37
N PRO A 430 -8.15 -22.76 7.44
CA PRO A 430 -7.39 -21.54 7.66
C PRO A 430 -7.74 -20.46 6.65
N GLY A 431 -8.02 -19.25 7.14
CA GLY A 431 -8.45 -18.13 6.29
C GLY A 431 -8.98 -16.95 7.11
N ASN A 432 -9.32 -15.87 6.40
CA ASN A 432 -10.00 -14.70 6.95
C ASN A 432 -11.50 -14.82 6.64
N TYR A 433 -12.33 -14.53 7.61
CA TYR A 433 -13.77 -14.65 7.55
C TYR A 433 -14.43 -13.35 8.03
N GLU A 434 -15.59 -13.06 7.47
CA GLU A 434 -16.45 -11.98 7.93
C GLU A 434 -17.89 -12.48 8.04
N VAL A 435 -18.56 -12.12 9.12
CA VAL A 435 -19.97 -12.45 9.33
C VAL A 435 -20.75 -11.19 9.71
N ARG A 436 -21.89 -11.00 9.07
CA ARG A 436 -22.80 -9.90 9.38
C ARG A 436 -23.69 -10.26 10.56
N PHE A 437 -23.74 -9.38 11.56
CA PHE A 437 -24.66 -9.47 12.69
C PHE A 437 -25.76 -8.42 12.56
N ASP A 438 -27.00 -8.84 12.82
CA ASP A 438 -28.19 -7.97 12.79
C ASP A 438 -28.87 -7.97 14.15
N GLY A 439 -28.72 -6.84 14.85
CA GLY A 439 -29.27 -6.60 16.20
C GLY A 439 -30.69 -6.01 16.22
N ARG A 440 -31.45 -6.02 15.10
CA ARG A 440 -32.78 -5.40 15.03
C ARG A 440 -33.76 -5.86 16.11
N ASN A 441 -33.64 -7.09 16.56
CA ASN A 441 -34.50 -7.69 17.56
C ASN A 441 -33.96 -7.55 19.00
N LEU A 442 -32.80 -6.92 19.18
CA LEU A 442 -32.17 -6.71 20.47
C LEU A 442 -32.42 -5.29 20.97
N THR A 443 -32.28 -5.06 22.26
CA THR A 443 -32.37 -3.73 22.87
C THR A 443 -31.08 -2.95 22.70
N THR A 444 -31.14 -1.61 22.66
CA THR A 444 -29.95 -0.76 22.79
C THR A 444 -29.15 -1.18 24.03
N GLY A 445 -27.84 -1.35 23.87
CA GLY A 445 -26.96 -1.76 24.97
C GLY A 445 -25.63 -2.33 24.53
N VAL A 446 -24.86 -2.78 25.51
CA VAL A 446 -23.57 -3.46 25.31
C VAL A 446 -23.80 -4.95 25.16
N TYR A 447 -23.15 -5.54 24.17
CA TYR A 447 -23.09 -6.97 23.89
C TYR A 447 -21.64 -7.42 23.79
N PHE A 448 -21.41 -8.71 23.97
CA PHE A 448 -20.10 -9.34 23.78
C PHE A 448 -20.21 -10.37 22.67
N TYR A 449 -19.15 -10.57 21.94
CA TYR A 449 -19.05 -11.70 21.02
C TYR A 449 -17.75 -12.45 21.25
N ARG A 450 -17.84 -13.78 21.18
CA ARG A 450 -16.74 -14.69 21.47
C ARG A 450 -16.53 -15.63 20.30
N LEU A 451 -15.27 -15.67 19.84
CA LEU A 451 -14.78 -16.65 18.89
C LEU A 451 -14.05 -17.74 19.65
N THR A 452 -14.45 -18.99 19.46
CA THR A 452 -13.76 -20.19 19.95
C THR A 452 -13.24 -20.97 18.76
N VAL A 453 -11.95 -21.29 18.74
CA VAL A 453 -11.29 -22.10 17.71
C VAL A 453 -10.45 -23.17 18.41
N GLY A 454 -10.93 -24.41 18.44
CA GLY A 454 -10.32 -25.47 19.23
C GLY A 454 -10.30 -25.11 20.73
N SER A 455 -9.10 -24.98 21.31
CA SER A 455 -8.92 -24.56 22.71
C SER A 455 -8.69 -23.06 22.91
N THR A 456 -8.68 -22.28 21.85
CA THR A 456 -8.37 -20.82 21.88
C THR A 456 -9.66 -20.02 21.88
N GLU A 457 -9.77 -19.02 22.76
CA GLU A 457 -10.92 -18.12 22.85
C GLU A 457 -10.50 -16.65 22.75
N PHE A 458 -11.31 -15.88 22.03
CA PHE A 458 -11.20 -14.42 21.93
C PHE A 458 -12.56 -13.79 22.21
N THR A 459 -12.59 -12.71 22.99
CA THR A 459 -13.83 -11.99 23.29
C THR A 459 -13.67 -10.50 23.03
N ARG A 460 -14.70 -9.88 22.43
CA ARG A 460 -14.79 -8.43 22.17
C ARG A 460 -16.15 -7.92 22.62
N SER A 461 -16.24 -6.60 22.83
CA SER A 461 -17.50 -5.92 23.14
C SER A 461 -17.98 -5.11 21.95
N MET A 462 -19.29 -4.93 21.83
CA MET A 462 -19.94 -4.07 20.83
C MET A 462 -21.13 -3.30 21.44
N VAL A 463 -21.45 -2.16 20.85
CA VAL A 463 -22.53 -1.28 21.33
C VAL A 463 -23.59 -1.15 20.24
N LEU A 464 -24.80 -1.61 20.55
CA LEU A 464 -25.99 -1.40 19.71
C LEU A 464 -26.67 -0.10 20.13
N VAL A 465 -26.92 0.78 19.17
CA VAL A 465 -27.67 2.02 19.34
C VAL A 465 -28.84 1.98 18.36
N LYS A 466 -30.07 2.21 18.86
CA LYS A 466 -31.27 2.33 18.03
C LYS A 466 -31.75 3.77 17.99
#